data_4bdcf9380c2784250713ccab880c1414
#
_entry.id   4bdcf9380c2784250713ccab880c1414
#
_cell.length_a   1.000
_cell.length_b   1.000
_cell.length_c   1.000
_cell.angle_alpha   90.00
_cell.angle_beta   90.00
_cell.angle_gamma   90.00
#
_symmetry.space_group_name_H-M   'P 1'
#
loop_
_entity.id
_entity.type
_entity.pdbx_description
1 polymer ?
#
loop_
_entity_poly.entity_id
_entity_poly.type
_entity_poly.pdbx_seq_one_letter_code
_entity_poly.pdbx_strand_id
1 'polypeptide(L)'
;MFAQLNEPKLNVLLDLEPIRPEEAEATAALRLLGRMRRVYGVRFFDALTIDAWYVQGPFLKAVEKLGWGWKVVLKQERMEVFQEARQLSAGQKPVAEFDAARRQRHVPLWDVKDLTFTESYGHTVSVVHSHETWTETKVLGGKKTHQQNASDWRWMLCDQLKGYPPPMAYEAGHRRWGIEN
;
A
#
# COMPACT_ATOMS: atom_id res chain seq x y z
N MET A 1 -14.66 -8.67 7.82
CA MET A 1 -13.84 -8.09 6.74
C MET A 1 -14.71 -7.30 5.78
N PHE A 2 -14.21 -6.28 5.15
CA PHE A 2 -14.96 -5.50 4.16
C PHE A 2 -14.06 -5.04 3.02
N ALA A 3 -14.70 -4.74 1.87
CA ALA A 3 -14.06 -4.15 0.72
C ALA A 3 -14.68 -2.78 0.45
N GLN A 4 -13.83 -1.80 0.14
CA GLN A 4 -14.22 -0.43 -0.12
C GLN A 4 -13.58 0.07 -1.42
N LEU A 5 -14.35 0.80 -2.21
CA LEU A 5 -13.84 1.59 -3.33
C LEU A 5 -13.28 2.90 -2.79
N ASN A 6 -12.01 3.17 -3.06
CA ASN A 6 -11.32 4.39 -2.64
C ASN A 6 -10.96 5.24 -3.85
N GLU A 7 -11.79 6.21 -4.16
CA GLU A 7 -11.55 7.23 -5.16
C GLU A 7 -11.28 8.60 -4.50
N PRO A 8 -10.64 9.57 -5.19
CA PRO A 8 -10.31 10.87 -4.60
C PRO A 8 -11.48 11.61 -3.94
N LYS A 9 -12.70 11.37 -4.41
CA LYS A 9 -13.92 12.06 -3.96
C LYS A 9 -15.03 11.10 -3.51
N LEU A 10 -14.77 9.79 -3.52
CA LEU A 10 -15.79 8.78 -3.28
C LEU A 10 -15.23 7.62 -2.48
N ASN A 11 -15.81 7.36 -1.32
CA ASN A 11 -15.55 6.16 -0.53
C ASN A 11 -16.86 5.38 -0.42
N VAL A 12 -16.91 4.20 -1.01
CA VAL A 12 -18.11 3.35 -1.02
C VAL A 12 -17.78 1.97 -0.49
N LEU A 13 -18.50 1.54 0.52
CA LEU A 13 -18.47 0.16 0.96
C LEU A 13 -19.11 -0.72 -0.13
N LEU A 14 -18.33 -1.63 -0.68
CA LEU A 14 -18.77 -2.51 -1.76
C LEU A 14 -19.37 -3.81 -1.25
N ASP A 15 -18.75 -4.40 -0.25
CA ASP A 15 -19.14 -5.72 0.26
C ASP A 15 -18.56 -6.00 1.66
N LEU A 16 -19.21 -6.90 2.38
CA LEU A 16 -18.84 -7.39 3.70
C LEU A 16 -18.73 -8.91 3.70
N GLU A 17 -17.75 -9.44 4.40
CA GLU A 17 -17.60 -10.87 4.61
C GLU A 17 -17.32 -11.17 6.09
N PRO A 18 -18.19 -11.92 6.79
CA PRO A 18 -17.93 -12.35 8.15
C PRO A 18 -16.79 -13.37 8.17
N ILE A 19 -15.90 -13.24 9.13
CA ILE A 19 -14.91 -14.27 9.45
C ILE A 19 -15.62 -15.32 10.29
N ARG A 20 -15.60 -16.58 9.87
CA ARG A 20 -16.23 -17.68 10.58
C ARG A 20 -15.37 -18.06 11.81
N PRO A 21 -15.98 -18.68 12.84
CA PRO A 21 -15.19 -19.24 13.94
C PRO A 21 -14.08 -20.15 13.40
N GLU A 22 -12.89 -20.03 13.96
CA GLU A 22 -11.67 -20.83 13.61
C GLU A 22 -11.18 -20.66 12.16
N GLU A 23 -11.74 -19.71 11.39
CA GLU A 23 -11.32 -19.42 10.03
C GLU A 23 -10.17 -18.41 10.00
N ALA A 24 -9.16 -18.66 9.18
CA ALA A 24 -8.12 -17.67 8.89
C ALA A 24 -8.70 -16.48 8.12
N GLU A 25 -8.33 -15.27 8.52
CA GLU A 25 -8.78 -14.01 7.87
C GLU A 25 -8.51 -14.00 6.37
N ALA A 26 -7.37 -14.53 5.91
CA ALA A 26 -7.02 -14.65 4.50
C ALA A 26 -8.03 -15.51 3.71
N THR A 27 -8.61 -16.55 4.32
CA THR A 27 -9.64 -17.39 3.68
C THR A 27 -10.93 -16.60 3.47
N ALA A 28 -11.37 -15.86 4.48
CA ALA A 28 -12.53 -14.96 4.37
C ALA A 28 -12.28 -13.87 3.30
N ALA A 29 -11.06 -13.31 3.25
CA ALA A 29 -10.66 -12.34 2.22
C ALA A 29 -10.80 -12.91 0.81
N LEU A 30 -10.27 -14.10 0.56
CA LEU A 30 -10.37 -14.72 -0.76
C LEU A 30 -11.81 -15.05 -1.15
N ARG A 31 -12.66 -15.41 -0.19
CA ARG A 31 -14.09 -15.63 -0.41
C ARG A 31 -14.80 -14.32 -0.82
N LEU A 32 -14.50 -13.21 -0.10
CA LEU A 32 -14.98 -11.87 -0.44
C LEU A 32 -14.54 -11.47 -1.85
N LEU A 33 -13.24 -11.57 -2.15
CA LEU A 33 -12.69 -11.22 -3.46
C LEU A 33 -13.28 -12.07 -4.59
N GLY A 34 -13.46 -13.37 -4.37
CA GLY A 34 -14.11 -14.27 -5.34
C GLY A 34 -15.55 -13.87 -5.63
N ARG A 35 -16.31 -13.40 -4.63
CA ARG A 35 -17.66 -12.86 -4.81
C ARG A 35 -17.63 -11.53 -5.58
N MET A 36 -16.76 -10.61 -5.20
CA MET A 36 -16.58 -9.34 -5.88
C MET A 36 -16.21 -9.54 -7.36
N ARG A 37 -15.34 -10.52 -7.65
CA ARG A 37 -14.97 -10.86 -9.03
C ARG A 37 -16.18 -11.29 -9.88
N ARG A 38 -17.12 -12.03 -9.29
CA ARG A 38 -18.35 -12.44 -9.98
C ARG A 38 -19.32 -11.30 -10.20
N VAL A 39 -19.45 -10.40 -9.21
CA VAL A 39 -20.41 -9.29 -9.24
C VAL A 39 -19.94 -8.15 -10.13
N TYR A 40 -18.70 -7.70 -9.95
CA TYR A 40 -18.19 -6.49 -10.59
C TYR A 40 -17.32 -6.77 -11.82
N GLY A 41 -16.82 -7.99 -11.98
CA GLY A 41 -15.89 -8.33 -13.04
C GLY A 41 -14.45 -7.85 -12.79
N VAL A 42 -13.53 -8.23 -13.70
CA VAL A 42 -12.09 -7.93 -13.55
C VAL A 42 -11.76 -6.48 -13.80
N ARG A 43 -12.52 -5.78 -14.62
CA ARG A 43 -12.21 -4.42 -15.08
C ARG A 43 -12.79 -3.32 -14.19
N PHE A 44 -13.43 -3.70 -13.09
CA PHE A 44 -14.03 -2.71 -12.19
C PHE A 44 -13.00 -2.01 -11.31
N PHE A 45 -11.88 -2.68 -11.02
CA PHE A 45 -10.77 -2.14 -10.25
C PHE A 45 -9.47 -2.20 -11.05
N ASP A 46 -8.61 -1.20 -10.87
CA ASP A 46 -7.24 -1.22 -11.41
C ASP A 46 -6.33 -2.04 -10.50
N ALA A 47 -6.49 -1.90 -9.20
CA ALA A 47 -5.66 -2.59 -8.21
C ALA A 47 -6.37 -2.72 -6.86
N LEU A 48 -5.97 -3.74 -6.10
CA LEU A 48 -6.32 -3.89 -4.70
C LEU A 48 -5.22 -3.30 -3.82
N THR A 49 -5.60 -2.42 -2.88
CA THR A 49 -4.70 -2.00 -1.81
C THR A 49 -4.99 -2.84 -0.56
N ILE A 50 -3.96 -3.54 -0.09
CA ILE A 50 -4.08 -4.58 0.92
C ILE A 50 -3.21 -4.23 2.13
N ASP A 51 -3.55 -4.72 3.33
CA ASP A 51 -2.74 -4.53 4.53
C ASP A 51 -1.46 -5.36 4.51
N ALA A 52 -0.46 -4.93 5.30
CA ALA A 52 0.80 -5.62 5.49
C ALA A 52 0.64 -7.07 6.01
N TRP A 53 -0.44 -7.37 6.72
CA TRP A 53 -0.77 -8.72 7.18
C TRP A 53 -0.91 -9.74 6.05
N TYR A 54 -1.33 -9.27 4.87
CA TYR A 54 -1.54 -10.11 3.69
C TYR A 54 -0.30 -10.25 2.79
N VAL A 55 0.89 -9.86 3.25
CA VAL A 55 2.15 -10.13 2.54
C VAL A 55 2.49 -11.61 2.67
N GLN A 56 1.70 -12.43 2.00
CA GLN A 56 1.80 -13.89 1.99
C GLN A 56 1.68 -14.36 0.53
N GLY A 57 2.73 -15.04 0.03
CA GLY A 57 2.79 -15.43 -1.39
C GLY A 57 1.56 -16.19 -1.89
N PRO A 58 1.01 -17.19 -1.16
CA PRO A 58 -0.21 -17.89 -1.60
C PRO A 58 -1.42 -16.96 -1.75
N PHE A 59 -1.59 -15.99 -0.84
CA PHE A 59 -2.68 -15.02 -0.92
C PHE A 59 -2.52 -14.09 -2.13
N LEU A 60 -1.33 -13.53 -2.33
CA LEU A 60 -1.03 -12.62 -3.43
C LEU A 60 -1.22 -13.31 -4.80
N LYS A 61 -0.73 -14.56 -4.93
CA LYS A 61 -0.99 -15.39 -6.12
C LYS A 61 -2.48 -15.63 -6.38
N ALA A 62 -3.27 -15.81 -5.32
CA ALA A 62 -4.70 -16.02 -5.47
C ALA A 62 -5.41 -14.74 -5.95
N VAL A 63 -4.97 -13.56 -5.50
CA VAL A 63 -5.46 -12.27 -6.01
C VAL A 63 -5.16 -12.12 -7.50
N GLU A 64 -3.94 -12.45 -7.93
CA GLU A 64 -3.56 -12.40 -9.36
C GLU A 64 -4.37 -13.38 -10.23
N LYS A 65 -4.68 -14.57 -9.72
CA LYS A 65 -5.56 -15.54 -10.41
C LYS A 65 -6.98 -14.98 -10.61
N LEU A 66 -7.44 -14.04 -9.78
CA LEU A 66 -8.69 -13.31 -9.99
C LEU A 66 -8.57 -12.23 -11.07
N GLY A 67 -7.37 -11.96 -11.58
CA GLY A 67 -7.09 -11.02 -12.65
C GLY A 67 -6.84 -9.58 -12.15
N TRP A 68 -6.57 -9.37 -10.88
CA TRP A 68 -6.30 -8.06 -10.30
C TRP A 68 -4.84 -7.87 -9.92
N GLY A 69 -4.33 -6.65 -10.17
CA GLY A 69 -3.09 -6.20 -9.56
C GLY A 69 -3.28 -5.93 -8.07
N TRP A 70 -2.19 -5.99 -7.33
CA TRP A 70 -2.22 -5.71 -5.89
C TRP A 70 -1.07 -4.77 -5.50
N LYS A 71 -1.37 -3.97 -4.50
CA LYS A 71 -0.41 -3.15 -3.77
C LYS A 71 -0.59 -3.40 -2.28
N VAL A 72 0.51 -3.58 -1.56
CA VAL A 72 0.51 -3.89 -0.13
C VAL A 72 1.51 -3.01 0.61
N VAL A 73 1.17 -2.62 1.84
CA VAL A 73 2.13 -1.93 2.71
C VAL A 73 3.21 -2.91 3.16
N LEU A 74 4.46 -2.59 2.89
CA LEU A 74 5.62 -3.39 3.26
C LEU A 74 6.21 -2.87 4.58
N LYS A 75 5.88 -3.55 5.68
CA LYS A 75 6.33 -3.21 7.05
C LYS A 75 7.36 -4.18 7.61
N GLN A 76 7.47 -5.36 7.02
CA GLN A 76 8.32 -6.44 7.52
C GLN A 76 9.79 -6.18 7.14
N GLU A 77 10.51 -5.48 8.00
CA GLU A 77 11.91 -5.12 7.77
C GLU A 77 12.86 -6.31 7.60
N ARG A 78 12.47 -7.50 8.09
CA ARG A 78 13.27 -8.73 7.97
C ARG A 78 13.20 -9.37 6.59
N MET A 79 12.24 -9.00 5.76
CA MET A 79 12.08 -9.56 4.42
C MET A 79 13.24 -9.11 3.51
N GLU A 80 13.75 -10.03 2.69
CA GLU A 80 14.84 -9.74 1.76
C GLU A 80 14.45 -8.60 0.80
N VAL A 81 13.23 -8.63 0.26
CA VAL A 81 12.72 -7.59 -0.64
C VAL A 81 12.69 -6.20 0.03
N PHE A 82 12.42 -6.12 1.33
CA PHE A 82 12.49 -4.85 2.06
C PHE A 82 13.92 -4.34 2.16
N GLN A 83 14.86 -5.21 2.52
CA GLN A 83 16.27 -4.86 2.68
C GLN A 83 16.90 -4.48 1.34
N GLU A 84 16.62 -5.22 0.29
CA GLU A 84 17.09 -4.94 -1.07
C GLU A 84 16.55 -3.59 -1.57
N ALA A 85 15.24 -3.34 -1.44
CA ALA A 85 14.63 -2.06 -1.80
C ALA A 85 15.27 -0.89 -1.03
N ARG A 86 15.54 -1.07 0.27
CA ARG A 86 16.21 -0.08 1.11
C ARG A 86 17.63 0.20 0.65
N GLN A 87 18.40 -0.82 0.33
CA GLN A 87 19.78 -0.68 -0.15
C GLN A 87 19.85 0.01 -1.51
N LEU A 88 18.99 -0.41 -2.44
CA LEU A 88 18.96 0.16 -3.79
C LEU A 88 18.46 1.60 -3.84
N SER A 89 17.54 1.99 -2.94
CA SER A 89 17.09 3.38 -2.84
C SER A 89 18.10 4.29 -2.13
N ALA A 90 19.00 3.73 -1.30
CA ALA A 90 20.00 4.49 -0.57
C ALA A 90 20.97 5.17 -1.55
N GLY A 91 21.14 6.48 -1.41
CA GLY A 91 22.03 7.28 -2.25
C GLY A 91 21.51 7.60 -3.66
N GLN A 92 20.34 7.11 -4.04
CA GLN A 92 19.67 7.49 -5.27
C GLN A 92 18.89 8.80 -5.08
N LYS A 93 18.77 9.58 -6.15
CA LYS A 93 17.85 10.72 -6.17
C LYS A 93 16.40 10.22 -6.23
N PRO A 94 15.45 10.91 -5.56
CA PRO A 94 14.04 10.59 -5.71
C PRO A 94 13.60 10.71 -7.17
N VAL A 95 12.73 9.80 -7.61
CA VAL A 95 12.14 9.80 -8.96
C VAL A 95 10.98 10.80 -9.09
N ALA A 96 10.42 11.22 -7.96
CA ALA A 96 9.42 12.27 -7.87
C ALA A 96 9.53 12.95 -6.50
N GLU A 97 9.17 14.22 -6.44
CA GLU A 97 9.17 15.03 -5.22
C GLU A 97 8.03 16.04 -5.31
N PHE A 98 7.23 16.14 -4.28
CA PHE A 98 6.09 17.05 -4.25
C PHE A 98 5.65 17.39 -2.82
N ASP A 99 4.88 18.47 -2.69
CA ASP A 99 4.25 18.84 -1.44
C ASP A 99 2.81 18.28 -1.40
N ALA A 100 2.58 17.34 -0.50
CA ALA A 100 1.25 16.81 -0.23
C ALA A 100 0.41 17.84 0.55
N ALA A 101 -0.20 18.79 -0.15
CA ALA A 101 -0.87 19.96 0.41
C ALA A 101 -1.92 19.60 1.49
N ARG A 102 -2.71 18.53 1.27
CA ARG A 102 -3.72 18.07 2.25
C ARG A 102 -3.12 17.62 3.58
N ARG A 103 -1.86 17.15 3.57
CA ARG A 103 -1.15 16.65 4.73
C ARG A 103 -0.07 17.61 5.21
N GLN A 104 0.16 18.69 4.48
CA GLN A 104 1.25 19.65 4.72
C GLN A 104 2.62 18.94 4.89
N ARG A 105 2.89 17.98 3.98
CA ARG A 105 4.10 17.16 4.01
C ARG A 105 4.88 17.32 2.72
N HIS A 106 6.19 17.40 2.86
CA HIS A 106 7.13 17.26 1.76
C HIS A 106 7.44 15.78 1.53
N VAL A 107 7.35 15.30 0.29
CA VAL A 107 7.33 13.88 -0.05
C VAL A 107 8.25 13.58 -1.23
N PRO A 108 9.52 13.25 -0.99
CA PRO A 108 10.35 12.56 -1.98
C PRO A 108 9.95 11.07 -2.10
N LEU A 109 9.95 10.56 -3.32
CA LEU A 109 9.61 9.19 -3.67
C LEU A 109 10.76 8.50 -4.42
N TRP A 110 10.97 7.23 -4.10
CA TRP A 110 11.83 6.30 -4.83
C TRP A 110 11.01 5.15 -5.38
N ASP A 111 11.37 4.64 -6.54
CA ASP A 111 10.72 3.51 -7.21
C ASP A 111 11.78 2.47 -7.58
N VAL A 112 11.83 1.39 -6.82
CA VAL A 112 12.77 0.29 -7.03
C VAL A 112 12.02 -0.84 -7.72
N LYS A 113 12.45 -1.18 -8.93
CA LYS A 113 11.80 -2.17 -9.80
C LYS A 113 12.58 -3.47 -9.86
N ASP A 114 11.91 -4.50 -10.37
CA ASP A 114 12.49 -5.81 -10.68
C ASP A 114 13.13 -6.53 -9.48
N LEU A 115 12.59 -6.30 -8.29
CA LEU A 115 12.95 -7.02 -7.08
C LEU A 115 12.34 -8.42 -7.11
N THR A 116 13.07 -9.42 -6.62
CA THR A 116 12.53 -10.78 -6.49
C THR A 116 11.96 -10.98 -5.09
N PHE A 117 10.66 -11.22 -5.00
CA PHE A 117 10.03 -11.60 -3.75
C PHE A 117 10.10 -13.12 -3.58
N THR A 118 11.15 -13.62 -2.94
CA THR A 118 11.48 -15.05 -2.83
C THR A 118 10.59 -15.79 -1.83
N GLU A 119 10.15 -15.13 -0.77
CA GLU A 119 9.44 -15.71 0.36
C GLU A 119 8.03 -16.18 -0.04
N SER A 120 7.95 -17.40 -0.57
CA SER A 120 6.71 -18.07 -1.00
C SER A 120 5.98 -17.49 -2.23
N TYR A 121 6.42 -16.35 -2.76
CA TYR A 121 5.81 -15.73 -3.95
C TYR A 121 6.55 -16.07 -5.24
N GLY A 122 7.86 -15.82 -5.31
CA GLY A 122 8.73 -16.25 -6.42
C GLY A 122 8.52 -15.48 -7.73
N HIS A 123 7.92 -14.27 -7.68
CA HIS A 123 7.71 -13.37 -8.80
C HIS A 123 8.40 -12.04 -8.55
N THR A 124 8.58 -11.26 -9.61
CA THR A 124 9.10 -9.91 -9.51
C THR A 124 8.06 -8.95 -8.96
N VAL A 125 8.55 -7.96 -8.22
CA VAL A 125 7.74 -6.88 -7.61
C VAL A 125 8.47 -5.55 -7.78
N SER A 126 7.75 -4.46 -7.56
CA SER A 126 8.33 -3.13 -7.40
C SER A 126 8.06 -2.62 -5.99
N VAL A 127 8.94 -1.76 -5.47
CA VAL A 127 8.73 -1.10 -4.18
C VAL A 127 8.80 0.41 -4.36
N VAL A 128 7.70 1.09 -4.06
CA VAL A 128 7.67 2.55 -3.94
C VAL A 128 7.92 2.91 -2.48
N HIS A 129 8.94 3.72 -2.24
CA HIS A 129 9.32 4.25 -0.93
C HIS A 129 9.04 5.75 -0.88
N SER A 130 8.42 6.24 0.20
CA SER A 130 8.33 7.66 0.52
C SER A 130 9.03 7.98 1.83
N HIS A 131 9.66 9.15 1.88
CA HIS A 131 10.15 9.76 3.11
C HIS A 131 9.38 11.08 3.31
N GLU A 132 8.41 11.08 4.20
CA GLU A 132 7.56 12.24 4.44
C GLU A 132 8.13 13.07 5.57
N THR A 133 8.22 14.39 5.37
CA THR A 133 8.64 15.33 6.44
C THR A 133 7.59 16.42 6.61
N TRP A 134 7.38 16.84 7.86
CA TRP A 134 6.50 17.96 8.19
C TRP A 134 6.89 18.65 9.51
N THR A 135 6.43 19.89 9.64
CA THR A 135 6.58 20.66 10.88
C THR A 135 5.26 20.67 11.64
N GLU A 136 5.29 20.20 12.87
CA GLU A 136 4.15 20.28 13.78
C GLU A 136 4.36 21.44 14.77
N THR A 137 3.33 22.27 14.95
CA THR A 137 3.35 23.34 15.94
C THR A 137 2.57 22.89 17.18
N LYS A 138 3.29 22.75 18.30
CA LYS A 138 2.70 22.44 19.60
C LYS A 138 2.66 23.66 20.48
N VAL A 139 1.59 23.83 21.27
CA VAL A 139 1.49 24.87 22.30
C VAL A 139 1.65 24.20 23.66
N LEU A 140 2.77 24.49 24.32
CA LEU A 140 3.08 24.01 25.66
C LEU A 140 3.27 25.24 26.60
N GLY A 141 2.44 25.32 27.63
CA GLY A 141 2.50 26.42 28.58
C GLY A 141 2.39 27.83 27.96
N GLY A 142 1.56 27.97 26.90
CA GLY A 142 1.37 29.25 26.17
C GLY A 142 2.48 29.60 25.18
N LYS A 143 3.54 28.79 25.06
CA LYS A 143 4.61 28.98 24.07
C LYS A 143 4.41 28.05 22.88
N LYS A 144 4.53 28.61 21.66
CA LYS A 144 4.55 27.84 20.43
C LYS A 144 5.94 27.23 20.22
N THR A 145 6.00 25.92 20.06
CA THR A 145 7.20 25.17 19.68
C THR A 145 6.98 24.50 18.34
N HIS A 146 8.02 24.48 17.50
CA HIS A 146 7.99 23.78 16.20
C HIS A 146 8.81 22.50 16.31
N GLN A 147 8.18 21.38 15.99
CA GLN A 147 8.81 20.07 15.97
C GLN A 147 8.86 19.54 14.55
N GLN A 148 10.05 19.17 14.07
CA GLN A 148 10.23 18.46 12.82
C GLN A 148 9.89 16.99 13.04
N ASN A 149 9.05 16.45 12.17
CA ASN A 149 8.64 15.05 12.17
C ASN A 149 8.94 14.42 10.81
N ALA A 150 9.14 13.11 10.79
CA ALA A 150 9.33 12.36 9.58
C ALA A 150 8.63 10.99 9.68
N SER A 151 8.25 10.43 8.54
CA SER A 151 7.77 9.04 8.43
C SER A 151 8.19 8.41 7.11
N ASP A 152 8.49 7.13 7.16
CA ASP A 152 8.84 6.32 6.00
C ASP A 152 7.74 5.32 5.70
N TRP A 153 7.36 5.23 4.42
CA TRP A 153 6.39 4.26 3.94
C TRP A 153 6.98 3.50 2.77
N ARG A 154 6.67 2.23 2.71
CA ARG A 154 7.00 1.38 1.56
C ARG A 154 5.77 0.62 1.13
N TRP A 155 5.54 0.62 -0.17
CA TRP A 155 4.47 -0.16 -0.80
C TRP A 155 5.08 -1.09 -1.82
N MET A 156 4.80 -2.37 -1.67
CA MET A 156 5.17 -3.38 -2.65
C MET A 156 4.02 -3.55 -3.64
N LEU A 157 4.34 -3.56 -4.92
CA LEU A 157 3.40 -3.68 -6.04
C LEU A 157 3.75 -4.93 -6.85
N CYS A 158 2.74 -5.67 -7.32
CA CYS A 158 2.94 -6.76 -8.26
C CYS A 158 3.42 -6.25 -9.63
N ASP A 159 3.95 -7.17 -10.45
CA ASP A 159 4.50 -6.83 -11.78
C ASP A 159 3.44 -6.22 -12.71
N GLN A 160 2.15 -6.58 -12.59
CA GLN A 160 1.05 -5.95 -13.33
C GLN A 160 0.95 -4.43 -13.11
N LEU A 161 1.44 -3.95 -11.96
CA LEU A 161 1.45 -2.53 -11.59
C LEU A 161 2.82 -1.86 -11.77
N LYS A 162 3.77 -2.51 -12.43
CA LYS A 162 5.14 -1.99 -12.64
C LYS A 162 5.18 -0.61 -13.32
N GLY A 163 4.19 -0.31 -14.15
CA GLY A 163 4.02 0.99 -14.81
C GLY A 163 3.21 2.02 -13.99
N TYR A 164 2.77 1.67 -12.79
CA TYR A 164 1.94 2.55 -11.97
C TYR A 164 2.77 3.72 -11.44
N PRO A 165 2.37 4.98 -11.68
CA PRO A 165 3.16 6.13 -11.27
C PRO A 165 3.39 6.17 -9.74
N PRO A 166 4.64 6.38 -9.26
CA PRO A 166 4.93 6.43 -7.83
C PRO A 166 4.06 7.40 -7.01
N PRO A 167 3.71 8.62 -7.50
CA PRO A 167 2.76 9.48 -6.79
C PRO A 167 1.37 8.87 -6.62
N MET A 168 0.87 8.13 -7.62
CA MET A 168 -0.41 7.43 -7.52
C MET A 168 -0.32 6.25 -6.53
N ALA A 169 0.80 5.53 -6.51
CA ALA A 169 1.04 4.48 -5.52
C ALA A 169 1.03 5.04 -4.09
N TYR A 170 1.67 6.19 -3.88
CA TYR A 170 1.65 6.92 -2.61
C TYR A 170 0.23 7.33 -2.20
N GLU A 171 -0.49 8.04 -3.06
CA GLU A 171 -1.84 8.52 -2.76
C GLU A 171 -2.82 7.38 -2.47
N ALA A 172 -2.84 6.35 -3.31
CA ALA A 172 -3.70 5.19 -3.09
C ALA A 172 -3.31 4.41 -1.82
N GLY A 173 -2.02 4.40 -1.44
CA GLY A 173 -1.54 3.80 -0.19
C GLY A 173 -2.12 4.49 1.05
N HIS A 174 -2.09 5.80 1.05
CA HIS A 174 -2.59 6.60 2.16
C HIS A 174 -4.11 6.65 2.25
N ARG A 175 -4.84 6.55 1.12
CA ARG A 175 -6.31 6.51 1.13
C ARG A 175 -6.89 5.29 1.83
N ARG A 176 -6.14 4.20 1.94
CA ARG A 176 -6.58 3.02 2.70
C ARG A 176 -6.96 3.38 4.14
N TRP A 177 -6.24 4.32 4.75
CA TRP A 177 -6.49 4.78 6.12
C TRP A 177 -7.73 5.67 6.28
N GLY A 178 -8.35 6.12 5.20
CA GLY A 178 -9.63 6.85 5.24
C GLY A 178 -10.82 6.02 5.72
N ILE A 179 -10.61 4.74 5.99
CA ILE A 179 -11.60 3.79 6.51
C ILE A 179 -11.64 3.84 8.06
N GLU A 180 -10.54 4.22 8.68
CA GLU A 180 -10.35 4.15 10.13
C GLU A 180 -10.63 5.50 10.84
N ASN A 181 -10.98 6.56 10.08
CA ASN A 181 -11.25 7.91 10.61
C ASN A 181 -12.64 8.40 10.24
#